data_e24080a1085e7fc9829509d9bc097d60
#
_entry.id   e24080a1085e7fc9829509d9bc097d60
#
_cell.length_a   1.000
_cell.length_b   1.000
_cell.length_c   1.000
_cell.angle_alpha   90.00
_cell.angle_beta   90.00
_cell.angle_gamma   90.00
#
_symmetry.space_group_name_H-M   'P 1'
#
loop_
_entity.id
_entity.type
_entity.pdbx_description
1 polymer ?
#
loop_
_entity_poly.entity_id
_entity_poly.type
_entity_poly.pdbx_seq_one_letter_code
_entity_poly.pdbx_strand_id
1 'polypeptide(L)'
;MPFTSTQIIITGLAGVATAVGVAVATIQSGAMKQSNPPLAESPASTKNQIAAVAANNPESGQPEPLQAPTQPAKSPPSQSQPAKTPAVQPSLVAEVSGPKVGPVVVTPPNSGCKIAQAVVSDPNPPLNVRSRPQVRDSQIVGKLNNNTFVSVAEEQNGWLRITDPPGWIAKNRTESSCSKVNQQINFLPGGDEAIVKGRIIGGGSHSYIIRAAKGQTMTVRNRKDVFPQIIAPGGELLAGNPYEGNETEWTGKVPVTGNYTLQLDSNFRGYEYEFSVKLR
;
A
#
# COMPACT_ATOMS: atom_id res chain seq x y z
N MET A 1 -10.29 38.04 43.73
CA MET A 1 -10.00 38.89 42.56
C MET A 1 -10.92 38.45 41.45
N PRO A 2 -11.82 39.33 40.94
CA PRO A 2 -12.88 38.93 40.06
C PRO A 2 -12.42 38.88 38.60
N PHE A 3 -12.92 37.87 37.87
CA PHE A 3 -12.73 37.70 36.45
C PHE A 3 -13.67 38.64 35.69
N THR A 4 -13.12 39.45 34.80
CA THR A 4 -13.87 40.34 33.90
C THR A 4 -14.17 39.58 32.60
N SER A 5 -15.45 39.37 32.36
CA SER A 5 -16.01 38.80 31.11
C SER A 5 -16.08 39.88 30.06
N THR A 6 -15.38 39.73 28.93
CA THR A 6 -15.49 40.62 27.77
C THR A 6 -16.59 40.11 26.82
N GLN A 7 -17.70 40.79 26.77
CA GLN A 7 -18.76 40.57 25.79
C GLN A 7 -18.37 41.21 24.45
N ILE A 8 -18.35 40.38 23.39
CA ILE A 8 -18.23 40.86 22.01
C ILE A 8 -19.64 41.12 21.47
N ILE A 9 -19.93 42.37 21.16
CA ILE A 9 -21.16 42.82 20.49
C ILE A 9 -20.94 42.62 18.99
N ILE A 10 -21.73 41.75 18.37
CA ILE A 10 -21.78 41.61 16.91
C ILE A 10 -22.93 42.57 16.43
N THR A 11 -22.53 43.66 15.80
CA THR A 11 -23.44 44.58 15.11
C THR A 11 -23.72 44.05 13.72
N GLY A 12 -24.98 43.71 13.46
CA GLY A 12 -25.47 43.33 12.14
C GLY A 12 -25.49 44.51 11.18
N LEU A 13 -25.05 44.29 9.94
CA LEU A 13 -25.27 45.19 8.81
C LEU A 13 -26.20 44.50 7.81
N ALA A 14 -27.34 45.15 7.63
CA ALA A 14 -28.40 44.77 6.71
C ALA A 14 -28.03 45.12 5.25
N GLY A 15 -28.34 44.24 4.37
CA GLY A 15 -28.96 44.40 3.07
C GLY A 15 -28.31 45.29 2.00
N VAL A 16 -27.90 44.64 0.90
CA VAL A 16 -28.17 45.19 -0.45
C VAL A 16 -28.48 44.00 -1.37
N ALA A 17 -29.71 43.93 -1.83
CA ALA A 17 -30.16 43.06 -2.91
C ALA A 17 -29.74 43.68 -4.24
N THR A 18 -28.82 43.05 -4.96
CA THR A 18 -28.56 43.36 -6.38
C THR A 18 -29.15 42.26 -7.24
N ALA A 19 -30.17 42.63 -8.00
CA ALA A 19 -30.77 41.81 -9.03
C ALA A 19 -29.75 41.59 -10.16
N VAL A 20 -29.38 40.36 -10.40
CA VAL A 20 -28.62 39.97 -11.58
C VAL A 20 -29.58 39.48 -12.64
N GLY A 21 -29.65 40.24 -13.74
CA GLY A 21 -30.47 39.92 -14.90
C GLY A 21 -29.96 38.64 -15.58
N VAL A 22 -30.88 37.72 -15.84
CA VAL A 22 -30.65 36.51 -16.65
C VAL A 22 -30.63 36.95 -18.11
N ALA A 23 -29.43 36.94 -18.73
CA ALA A 23 -29.30 37.04 -20.17
C ALA A 23 -29.50 35.62 -20.77
N VAL A 24 -30.65 35.42 -21.41
CA VAL A 24 -30.91 34.21 -22.22
C VAL A 24 -30.18 34.40 -23.55
N ALA A 25 -29.04 33.67 -23.70
CA ALA A 25 -28.38 33.55 -25.00
C ALA A 25 -29.05 32.43 -25.79
N THR A 26 -29.83 32.83 -26.81
CA THR A 26 -30.35 31.91 -27.83
C THR A 26 -29.20 31.42 -28.71
N ILE A 27 -28.85 30.15 -28.58
CA ILE A 27 -27.88 29.49 -29.49
C ILE A 27 -28.62 29.11 -30.76
N GLN A 28 -28.35 29.82 -31.86
CA GLN A 28 -28.76 29.43 -33.21
C GLN A 28 -27.96 28.18 -33.62
N SER A 29 -28.70 27.09 -33.89
CA SER A 29 -28.20 25.86 -34.43
C SER A 29 -27.77 26.07 -35.89
N GLY A 30 -26.52 26.38 -36.13
CA GLY A 30 -25.90 26.31 -37.45
C GLY A 30 -25.58 24.85 -37.80
N ALA A 31 -26.28 24.31 -38.78
CA ALA A 31 -26.00 22.97 -39.33
C ALA A 31 -24.61 22.96 -39.97
N MET A 32 -23.64 22.38 -39.30
CA MET A 32 -22.33 22.04 -39.91
C MET A 32 -22.48 20.72 -40.68
N LYS A 33 -22.32 20.82 -41.98
CA LYS A 33 -22.23 19.74 -42.94
C LYS A 33 -21.04 18.85 -42.53
N GLN A 34 -21.34 17.64 -42.08
CA GLN A 34 -20.35 16.60 -41.79
C GLN A 34 -19.80 16.07 -43.12
N SER A 35 -18.56 16.43 -43.45
CA SER A 35 -17.77 15.77 -44.48
C SER A 35 -17.08 14.57 -43.86
N ASN A 36 -17.53 13.37 -44.25
CA ASN A 36 -16.89 12.11 -43.90
C ASN A 36 -15.51 12.04 -44.57
N PRO A 37 -14.43 11.68 -43.85
CA PRO A 37 -13.19 11.26 -44.47
C PRO A 37 -13.36 9.84 -45.06
N PRO A 38 -12.65 9.48 -46.19
CA PRO A 38 -12.79 8.22 -46.84
C PRO A 38 -12.26 7.06 -45.99
N LEU A 39 -12.99 5.94 -45.99
CA LEU A 39 -12.59 4.67 -45.39
C LEU A 39 -11.26 4.21 -46.02
N ALA A 40 -10.24 4.06 -45.17
CA ALA A 40 -9.05 3.29 -45.51
C ALA A 40 -9.40 1.80 -45.44
N GLU A 41 -9.21 1.12 -46.58
CA GLU A 41 -9.35 -0.32 -46.71
C GLU A 41 -8.39 -1.06 -45.80
N SER A 42 -8.94 -1.98 -45.00
CA SER A 42 -8.20 -2.90 -44.13
C SER A 42 -7.65 -4.05 -44.99
N PRO A 43 -6.36 -4.39 -44.90
CA PRO A 43 -5.84 -5.53 -45.64
C PRO A 43 -6.33 -6.85 -45.04
N ALA A 44 -6.65 -7.76 -45.93
CA ALA A 44 -7.22 -9.08 -45.71
C ALA A 44 -6.49 -9.92 -44.67
N SER A 45 -7.29 -10.50 -43.77
CA SER A 45 -6.91 -11.54 -42.81
C SER A 45 -6.50 -12.83 -43.55
N THR A 46 -5.21 -13.16 -43.47
CA THR A 46 -4.69 -14.45 -43.94
C THR A 46 -5.10 -15.53 -42.94
N LYS A 47 -6.01 -16.40 -43.42
CA LYS A 47 -6.37 -17.64 -42.74
C LYS A 47 -5.16 -18.57 -42.69
N ASN A 48 -4.56 -18.78 -41.56
CA ASN A 48 -3.68 -19.91 -41.31
C ASN A 48 -4.55 -21.14 -41.00
N GLN A 49 -4.54 -22.07 -41.92
CA GLN A 49 -5.05 -23.42 -41.76
C GLN A 49 -4.16 -24.15 -40.75
N ILE A 50 -4.76 -24.62 -39.67
CA ILE A 50 -4.16 -25.60 -38.79
C ILE A 50 -4.45 -26.96 -39.38
N ALA A 51 -3.43 -27.62 -39.90
CA ALA A 51 -3.46 -29.00 -40.34
C ALA A 51 -3.66 -29.90 -39.10
N ALA A 52 -4.75 -30.68 -39.15
CA ALA A 52 -4.98 -31.80 -38.26
C ALA A 52 -3.97 -32.91 -38.56
N VAL A 53 -3.18 -33.30 -37.54
CA VAL A 53 -2.41 -34.54 -37.57
C VAL A 53 -3.13 -35.54 -36.67
N ALA A 54 -3.59 -36.60 -37.30
CA ALA A 54 -4.35 -37.69 -36.72
C ALA A 54 -3.52 -38.54 -35.74
N ALA A 55 -4.23 -39.02 -34.75
CA ALA A 55 -4.12 -40.22 -33.97
C ALA A 55 -2.95 -41.20 -34.25
N ASN A 56 -2.25 -41.56 -33.20
CA ASN A 56 -1.87 -42.94 -32.97
C ASN A 56 -1.83 -43.21 -31.46
N ASN A 57 -2.76 -44.03 -31.03
CA ASN A 57 -2.75 -44.71 -29.73
C ASN A 57 -2.14 -46.09 -29.99
N PRO A 58 -1.26 -46.60 -29.14
CA PRO A 58 -1.44 -47.95 -28.70
C PRO A 58 -1.32 -48.15 -27.20
N GLU A 59 -2.30 -48.84 -26.69
CA GLU A 59 -2.22 -50.08 -25.95
C GLU A 59 -1.75 -50.02 -24.49
N SER A 60 -2.71 -50.17 -23.59
CA SER A 60 -2.86 -51.25 -22.62
C SER A 60 -1.55 -51.71 -21.92
N GLY A 61 -1.32 -51.26 -20.72
CA GLY A 61 -0.39 -51.87 -19.79
C GLY A 61 -0.96 -51.79 -18.37
N GLN A 62 -1.67 -52.83 -17.97
CA GLN A 62 -2.16 -53.05 -16.61
C GLN A 62 -1.01 -53.45 -15.70
N PRO A 63 -0.71 -52.76 -14.60
CA PRO A 63 0.20 -53.28 -13.59
C PRO A 63 -0.53 -54.12 -12.57
N GLU A 64 0.02 -55.29 -12.42
CA GLU A 64 -0.22 -56.37 -11.46
C GLU A 64 -0.15 -55.93 -9.99
N PRO A 65 -0.93 -56.52 -9.06
CA PRO A 65 -0.92 -56.18 -7.65
C PRO A 65 0.27 -56.86 -6.92
N LEU A 66 1.19 -56.05 -6.41
CA LEU A 66 2.24 -56.51 -5.54
C LEU A 66 1.74 -56.79 -4.13
N GLN A 67 2.04 -57.97 -3.69
CA GLN A 67 1.73 -58.64 -2.43
C GLN A 67 2.29 -57.91 -1.20
N ALA A 68 1.52 -57.90 -0.12
CA ALA A 68 1.88 -57.45 1.21
C ALA A 68 3.02 -58.33 1.83
N PRO A 69 4.00 -57.78 2.54
CA PRO A 69 4.86 -58.53 3.40
C PRO A 69 4.24 -58.73 4.79
N THR A 70 4.31 -59.96 5.19
CA THR A 70 3.98 -60.64 6.43
C THR A 70 4.55 -59.95 7.69
N GLN A 71 3.72 -59.88 8.73
CA GLN A 71 4.12 -59.52 10.10
C GLN A 71 4.98 -60.63 10.72
N PRO A 72 5.98 -60.31 11.57
CA PRO A 72 6.50 -61.22 12.58
C PRO A 72 6.01 -60.85 13.98
N ALA A 73 5.49 -61.87 14.59
CA ALA A 73 5.42 -62.30 15.98
C ALA A 73 5.58 -61.35 17.17
N LYS A 74 4.57 -61.49 18.01
CA LYS A 74 4.46 -61.05 19.40
C LYS A 74 5.60 -61.50 20.31
N SER A 75 6.10 -60.57 21.13
CA SER A 75 6.82 -60.91 22.40
C SER A 75 6.00 -60.48 23.60
N PRO A 76 6.00 -61.21 24.72
CA PRO A 76 5.08 -61.04 25.84
C PRO A 76 5.48 -59.90 26.78
N PRO A 77 4.51 -59.38 27.58
CA PRO A 77 4.73 -58.24 28.44
C PRO A 77 5.48 -58.59 29.72
N SER A 78 6.55 -57.84 29.98
CA SER A 78 7.24 -57.87 31.29
C SER A 78 6.48 -56.94 32.25
N GLN A 79 5.94 -57.53 33.30
CA GLN A 79 5.35 -56.79 34.43
C GLN A 79 6.48 -56.14 35.24
N SER A 80 6.47 -54.82 35.30
CA SER A 80 7.28 -54.06 36.23
C SER A 80 6.36 -53.36 37.25
N GLN A 81 6.62 -53.63 38.54
CA GLN A 81 5.96 -53.11 39.71
C GLN A 81 5.90 -51.57 39.75
N PRO A 82 4.85 -50.98 40.31
CA PRO A 82 4.77 -49.54 40.49
C PRO A 82 5.64 -49.09 41.68
N ALA A 83 6.70 -48.33 41.36
CA ALA A 83 7.42 -47.55 42.36
C ALA A 83 6.56 -46.36 42.80
N LYS A 84 6.39 -46.22 44.11
CA LYS A 84 5.74 -45.02 44.74
C LYS A 84 6.55 -43.76 44.40
N THR A 85 5.99 -42.91 43.56
CA THR A 85 6.51 -41.57 43.29
C THR A 85 6.11 -40.65 44.44
N PRO A 86 7.03 -39.87 45.05
CA PRO A 86 6.67 -38.81 45.98
C PRO A 86 5.89 -37.74 45.27
N ALA A 87 4.82 -37.23 45.90
CA ALA A 87 4.03 -36.11 45.40
C ALA A 87 4.92 -34.88 45.26
N VAL A 88 5.25 -34.51 44.01
CA VAL A 88 5.90 -33.23 43.68
C VAL A 88 4.80 -32.17 43.76
N GLN A 89 4.90 -31.28 44.76
CA GLN A 89 4.11 -30.06 44.81
C GLN A 89 4.33 -29.27 43.51
N PRO A 90 3.27 -28.74 42.87
CA PRO A 90 3.47 -27.82 41.75
C PRO A 90 4.13 -26.54 42.30
N SER A 91 5.40 -26.39 42.04
CA SER A 91 6.05 -25.10 42.19
C SER A 91 5.35 -24.13 41.24
N LEU A 92 4.70 -23.13 41.83
CA LEU A 92 4.26 -21.95 41.12
C LEU A 92 5.53 -21.33 40.47
N VAL A 93 5.77 -21.65 39.23
CA VAL A 93 6.73 -20.94 38.41
C VAL A 93 6.14 -19.54 38.23
N ALA A 94 6.60 -18.58 39.04
CA ALA A 94 6.34 -17.19 38.79
C ALA A 94 6.84 -16.90 37.39
N GLU A 95 5.94 -16.61 36.50
CA GLU A 95 6.24 -16.11 35.14
C GLU A 95 7.02 -14.82 35.32
N VAL A 96 8.33 -14.89 35.23
CA VAL A 96 9.20 -13.70 35.23
C VAL A 96 8.87 -12.96 33.94
N SER A 97 7.95 -12.03 33.99
CA SER A 97 7.70 -11.08 32.94
C SER A 97 8.99 -10.26 32.75
N GLY A 98 9.84 -10.68 31.82
CA GLY A 98 10.99 -9.92 31.40
C GLY A 98 10.59 -8.50 30.94
N PRO A 99 11.52 -7.56 30.85
CA PRO A 99 11.22 -6.20 30.45
C PRO A 99 10.49 -6.22 29.11
N LYS A 100 9.30 -5.62 29.06
CA LYS A 100 8.45 -5.58 27.87
C LYS A 100 9.16 -4.76 26.79
N VAL A 101 9.60 -5.40 25.74
CA VAL A 101 10.23 -4.73 24.57
C VAL A 101 9.16 -3.92 23.85
N GLY A 102 9.44 -2.65 23.61
CA GLY A 102 8.54 -1.76 22.87
C GLY A 102 8.47 -2.12 21.37
N PRO A 103 7.49 -1.55 20.65
CA PRO A 103 7.35 -1.79 19.22
C PRO A 103 8.52 -1.21 18.42
N VAL A 104 8.94 -1.89 17.36
CA VAL A 104 9.83 -1.31 16.35
C VAL A 104 9.04 -0.34 15.45
N VAL A 105 9.64 0.80 15.11
CA VAL A 105 9.05 1.75 14.14
C VAL A 105 9.67 1.54 12.78
N VAL A 106 8.82 1.31 11.77
CA VAL A 106 9.20 1.08 10.38
C VAL A 106 8.68 2.25 9.53
N THR A 107 9.58 2.87 8.77
CA THR A 107 9.25 3.99 7.87
C THR A 107 9.82 3.71 6.47
N PRO A 108 9.20 4.24 5.40
CA PRO A 108 9.78 4.17 4.06
C PRO A 108 11.21 4.74 4.03
N PRO A 109 12.05 4.28 3.10
CA PRO A 109 13.38 4.84 2.93
C PRO A 109 13.31 6.31 2.50
N ASN A 110 14.16 7.16 3.06
CA ASN A 110 14.20 8.59 2.76
C ASN A 110 14.97 8.91 1.45
N SER A 111 15.68 7.94 0.88
CA SER A 111 16.53 8.11 -0.30
C SER A 111 16.64 6.80 -1.09
N GLY A 112 17.09 6.90 -2.34
CA GLY A 112 17.33 5.73 -3.20
C GLY A 112 16.07 5.11 -3.81
N CYS A 113 14.91 5.73 -3.65
CA CYS A 113 13.66 5.29 -4.28
C CYS A 113 13.24 6.24 -5.40
N LYS A 114 12.45 5.74 -6.35
CA LYS A 114 11.88 6.56 -7.41
C LYS A 114 10.72 7.40 -6.87
N ILE A 115 10.78 8.71 -7.10
CA ILE A 115 9.68 9.65 -6.93
C ILE A 115 8.96 9.75 -8.28
N ALA A 116 7.67 9.47 -8.34
CA ALA A 116 6.87 9.60 -9.57
C ALA A 116 6.07 10.91 -9.61
N GLN A 117 5.68 11.41 -8.44
CA GLN A 117 4.92 12.66 -8.29
C GLN A 117 5.36 13.43 -7.05
N ALA A 118 5.17 14.74 -7.09
CA ALA A 118 5.41 15.63 -5.99
C ALA A 118 4.30 16.69 -5.90
N VAL A 119 4.12 17.26 -4.71
CA VAL A 119 3.21 18.38 -4.46
C VAL A 119 4.05 19.59 -4.10
N VAL A 120 3.80 20.72 -4.74
CA VAL A 120 4.48 21.97 -4.43
C VAL A 120 4.10 22.45 -3.03
N SER A 121 5.14 22.75 -2.22
CA SER A 121 5.01 23.24 -0.85
C SER A 121 6.14 24.25 -0.58
N ASP A 122 6.11 25.38 -1.30
CA ASP A 122 7.09 26.46 -1.16
C ASP A 122 6.63 27.42 -0.05
N PRO A 123 7.44 27.73 0.97
CA PRO A 123 7.12 28.75 1.97
C PRO A 123 7.01 30.15 1.38
N ASN A 124 7.53 30.38 0.17
CA ASN A 124 7.47 31.64 -0.55
C ASN A 124 6.89 31.45 -1.97
N PRO A 125 5.60 31.10 -2.11
CA PRO A 125 5.02 30.83 -3.41
C PRO A 125 4.97 32.08 -4.30
N PRO A 126 4.96 31.90 -5.64
CA PRO A 126 4.98 30.64 -6.38
C PRO A 126 6.40 30.06 -6.53
N LEU A 127 6.47 28.71 -6.58
CA LEU A 127 7.72 28.01 -6.87
C LEU A 127 8.17 28.22 -8.30
N ASN A 128 9.43 28.60 -8.50
CA ASN A 128 9.99 28.78 -9.84
C ASN A 128 10.33 27.44 -10.47
N VAL A 129 9.92 27.25 -11.74
CA VAL A 129 10.38 26.18 -12.62
C VAL A 129 11.57 26.71 -13.42
N ARG A 130 12.67 25.98 -13.42
CA ARG A 130 13.94 26.42 -14.00
C ARG A 130 14.36 25.55 -15.19
N SER A 131 15.13 26.15 -16.10
CA SER A 131 15.67 25.45 -17.29
C SER A 131 16.74 24.41 -16.92
N ARG A 132 17.40 24.54 -15.77
CA ARG A 132 18.48 23.66 -15.27
C ARG A 132 18.32 23.37 -13.78
N PRO A 133 18.87 22.26 -13.25
CA PRO A 133 18.79 21.90 -11.83
C PRO A 133 19.75 22.71 -10.96
N GLN A 134 19.63 24.04 -11.02
CA GLN A 134 20.44 24.99 -10.26
C GLN A 134 19.79 26.37 -10.23
N VAL A 135 20.22 27.23 -9.29
CA VAL A 135 19.70 28.60 -9.15
C VAL A 135 20.47 29.56 -10.06
N ARG A 136 21.81 29.47 -10.02
CA ARG A 136 22.68 30.33 -10.85
C ARG A 136 22.67 29.83 -12.29
N ASP A 137 22.80 30.74 -13.25
CA ASP A 137 22.89 30.45 -14.70
C ASP A 137 21.72 29.58 -15.23
N SER A 138 20.53 29.75 -14.61
CA SER A 138 19.33 29.03 -14.97
C SER A 138 18.17 30.02 -15.13
N GLN A 139 17.45 29.94 -16.26
CA GLN A 139 16.30 30.77 -16.54
C GLN A 139 15.07 30.23 -15.82
N ILE A 140 14.17 31.12 -15.40
CA ILE A 140 12.84 30.75 -14.93
C ILE A 140 11.98 30.54 -16.17
N VAL A 141 11.51 29.30 -16.37
CA VAL A 141 10.67 28.91 -17.52
C VAL A 141 9.20 28.75 -17.15
N GLY A 142 8.88 28.78 -15.87
CA GLY A 142 7.50 28.69 -15.36
C GLY A 142 7.44 28.97 -13.88
N LYS A 143 6.19 28.98 -13.35
CA LYS A 143 5.89 29.13 -11.93
C LYS A 143 4.77 28.21 -11.53
N LEU A 144 4.80 27.64 -10.32
CA LEU A 144 3.82 26.73 -9.77
C LEU A 144 3.32 27.25 -8.41
N ASN A 145 2.03 27.22 -8.22
CA ASN A 145 1.41 27.53 -6.93
C ASN A 145 1.54 26.34 -5.96
N ASN A 146 1.45 26.60 -4.66
CA ASN A 146 1.37 25.55 -3.67
C ASN A 146 0.15 24.64 -3.91
N ASN A 147 0.28 23.38 -3.48
CA ASN A 147 -0.69 22.30 -3.71
C ASN A 147 -0.85 21.88 -5.19
N THR A 148 0.02 22.35 -6.08
CA THR A 148 0.07 21.84 -7.46
C THR A 148 0.77 20.47 -7.47
N PHE A 149 0.10 19.43 -8.00
CA PHE A 149 0.69 18.13 -8.26
C PHE A 149 1.48 18.16 -9.56
N VAL A 150 2.68 17.62 -9.54
CA VAL A 150 3.55 17.54 -10.70
C VAL A 150 4.08 16.12 -10.90
N SER A 151 4.14 15.69 -12.16
CA SER A 151 4.79 14.43 -12.52
C SER A 151 6.30 14.59 -12.58
N VAL A 152 7.02 13.70 -11.92
CA VAL A 152 8.46 13.71 -11.81
C VAL A 152 9.05 12.66 -12.75
N ALA A 153 9.89 13.10 -13.68
CA ALA A 153 10.61 12.21 -14.60
C ALA A 153 11.96 11.77 -14.04
N GLU A 154 12.63 12.66 -13.28
CA GLU A 154 14.00 12.45 -12.83
C GLU A 154 14.27 13.23 -11.53
N GLU A 155 15.19 12.71 -10.71
CA GLU A 155 15.76 13.42 -9.55
C GLU A 155 17.26 13.56 -9.73
N GLN A 156 17.77 14.79 -9.60
CA GLN A 156 19.20 15.08 -9.70
C GLN A 156 19.60 16.15 -8.67
N ASN A 157 20.56 15.84 -7.79
CA ASN A 157 21.18 16.80 -6.88
C ASN A 157 20.18 17.68 -6.08
N GLY A 158 19.09 17.10 -5.60
CA GLY A 158 18.05 17.83 -4.86
C GLY A 158 17.08 18.64 -5.73
N TRP A 159 17.05 18.36 -7.03
CA TRP A 159 16.11 18.91 -7.99
C TRP A 159 15.25 17.80 -8.59
N LEU A 160 14.01 18.12 -8.89
CA LEU A 160 13.05 17.26 -9.57
C LEU A 160 12.82 17.81 -10.99
N ARG A 161 13.05 16.98 -12.00
CA ARG A 161 12.68 17.27 -13.38
C ARG A 161 11.20 16.96 -13.55
N ILE A 162 10.42 17.97 -13.90
CA ILE A 162 8.98 17.81 -14.12
C ILE A 162 8.65 17.87 -15.61
N THR A 163 7.50 17.32 -16.00
CA THR A 163 7.08 17.17 -17.38
C THR A 163 6.14 18.28 -17.84
N ASP A 164 5.35 18.84 -16.92
CA ASP A 164 4.38 19.89 -17.21
C ASP A 164 4.30 20.91 -16.05
N PRO A 165 4.68 22.17 -16.27
CA PRO A 165 5.49 22.65 -17.40
C PRO A 165 6.89 22.00 -17.38
N PRO A 166 7.53 21.78 -18.55
CA PRO A 166 8.83 21.11 -18.57
C PRO A 166 9.92 21.97 -17.92
N GLY A 167 10.71 21.36 -17.02
CA GLY A 167 11.75 22.04 -16.30
C GLY A 167 12.13 21.39 -14.97
N TRP A 168 12.82 22.14 -14.13
CA TRP A 168 13.37 21.69 -12.86
C TRP A 168 12.83 22.51 -11.69
N ILE A 169 12.42 21.83 -10.64
CA ILE A 169 12.00 22.45 -9.38
C ILE A 169 12.84 21.93 -8.21
N ALA A 170 13.06 22.75 -7.21
CA ALA A 170 13.82 22.36 -6.02
C ALA A 170 13.02 21.34 -5.19
N LYS A 171 13.60 20.16 -4.92
CA LYS A 171 12.94 19.08 -4.16
C LYS A 171 12.54 19.52 -2.76
N ASN A 172 13.39 20.32 -2.10
CA ASN A 172 13.11 20.82 -0.75
C ASN A 172 11.99 21.88 -0.67
N ARG A 173 11.37 22.20 -1.81
CA ARG A 173 10.18 23.07 -1.95
C ARG A 173 8.95 22.26 -2.37
N THR A 174 9.04 20.95 -2.22
CA THR A 174 7.98 20.01 -2.53
C THR A 174 7.85 18.98 -1.43
N GLU A 175 6.66 18.40 -1.34
CA GLU A 175 6.44 17.16 -0.62
C GLU A 175 6.43 16.02 -1.63
N SER A 176 7.13 14.95 -1.35
CA SER A 176 7.22 13.78 -2.21
C SER A 176 7.37 12.50 -1.41
N SER A 177 7.01 11.37 -1.99
CA SER A 177 7.20 10.05 -1.41
C SER A 177 7.76 9.07 -2.45
N CYS A 178 8.32 7.97 -1.97
CA CYS A 178 8.63 6.85 -2.83
C CYS A 178 7.37 6.37 -3.57
N SER A 179 7.44 6.14 -4.87
CA SER A 179 6.33 5.56 -5.62
C SER A 179 6.16 4.06 -5.37
N LYS A 180 7.24 3.39 -4.97
CA LYS A 180 7.21 1.98 -4.57
C LYS A 180 8.08 1.77 -3.33
N VAL A 181 7.50 1.10 -2.34
CA VAL A 181 8.20 0.61 -1.16
C VAL A 181 7.98 -0.89 -1.07
N ASN A 182 9.06 -1.62 -0.83
CA ASN A 182 9.00 -3.04 -0.51
C ASN A 182 9.99 -3.26 0.65
N GLN A 183 9.46 -3.38 1.87
CA GLN A 183 10.28 -3.37 3.08
C GLN A 183 9.89 -4.52 4.01
N GLN A 184 10.91 -5.22 4.52
CA GLN A 184 10.73 -6.26 5.53
C GLN A 184 10.49 -5.63 6.90
N ILE A 185 9.49 -6.12 7.64
CA ILE A 185 9.27 -5.84 9.05
C ILE A 185 10.06 -6.88 9.86
N ASN A 186 11.02 -6.40 10.64
CA ASN A 186 11.78 -7.22 11.57
C ASN A 186 11.51 -6.74 12.99
N PHE A 187 10.95 -7.59 13.83
CA PHE A 187 10.75 -7.27 15.24
C PHE A 187 12.07 -7.15 16.00
N LEU A 188 12.08 -6.37 17.06
CA LEU A 188 13.19 -6.37 17.98
C LEU A 188 13.31 -7.72 18.69
N PRO A 189 14.50 -8.15 19.12
CA PRO A 189 14.67 -9.37 19.91
C PRO A 189 13.73 -9.36 21.13
N GLY A 190 12.88 -10.38 21.26
CA GLY A 190 11.87 -10.46 22.31
C GLY A 190 10.65 -9.57 22.13
N GLY A 191 10.58 -8.80 21.06
CA GLY A 191 9.41 -8.00 20.68
C GLY A 191 8.48 -8.74 19.74
N ASP A 192 7.19 -8.39 19.79
CA ASP A 192 6.13 -9.00 18.97
C ASP A 192 5.30 -7.96 18.19
N GLU A 193 5.70 -6.67 18.24
CA GLU A 193 4.93 -5.57 17.66
C GLU A 193 5.81 -4.63 16.84
N ALA A 194 5.27 -4.16 15.71
CA ALA A 194 5.84 -3.09 14.90
C ALA A 194 4.78 -2.01 14.64
N ILE A 195 5.23 -0.75 14.55
CA ILE A 195 4.43 0.37 14.06
C ILE A 195 4.99 0.77 12.72
N VAL A 196 4.16 0.69 11.69
CA VAL A 196 4.49 1.11 10.32
C VAL A 196 3.84 2.44 10.05
N LYS A 197 4.61 3.42 9.61
CA LYS A 197 4.08 4.75 9.29
C LYS A 197 4.78 5.35 8.08
N GLY A 198 4.03 6.10 7.29
CA GLY A 198 4.56 6.75 6.10
C GLY A 198 3.52 7.61 5.40
N ARG A 199 3.84 8.00 4.18
CA ARG A 199 2.97 8.81 3.32
C ARG A 199 3.12 8.36 1.88
N ILE A 200 2.01 8.27 1.15
CA ILE A 200 1.97 8.11 -0.30
C ILE A 200 1.53 9.44 -0.90
N ILE A 201 2.26 9.95 -1.88
CA ILE A 201 1.93 11.16 -2.64
C ILE A 201 1.80 10.78 -4.11
N GLY A 202 0.64 11.12 -4.70
CA GLY A 202 0.33 10.74 -6.07
C GLY A 202 0.15 9.24 -6.26
N GLY A 203 0.61 8.70 -7.37
CA GLY A 203 0.56 7.27 -7.68
C GLY A 203 1.63 6.48 -6.94
N GLY A 204 1.30 5.29 -6.47
CA GLY A 204 2.29 4.42 -5.83
C GLY A 204 1.68 3.29 -5.01
N SER A 205 2.55 2.39 -4.56
CA SER A 205 2.20 1.26 -3.70
C SER A 205 3.31 1.01 -2.70
N HIS A 206 2.95 0.92 -1.42
CA HIS A 206 3.86 0.59 -0.32
C HIS A 206 3.51 -0.77 0.24
N SER A 207 4.46 -1.71 0.17
CA SER A 207 4.32 -3.07 0.65
C SER A 207 5.29 -3.33 1.80
N TYR A 208 4.75 -3.84 2.91
CA TYR A 208 5.50 -4.23 4.08
C TYR A 208 5.35 -5.73 4.29
N ILE A 209 6.47 -6.43 4.32
CA ILE A 209 6.50 -7.90 4.38
C ILE A 209 6.79 -8.35 5.81
N ILE A 210 5.98 -9.25 6.31
CA ILE A 210 6.19 -9.89 7.62
C ILE A 210 6.23 -11.40 7.45
N ARG A 211 7.26 -12.04 8.00
CA ARG A 211 7.33 -13.50 8.04
C ARG A 211 6.57 -14.01 9.24
N ALA A 212 5.62 -14.90 9.00
CA ALA A 212 4.80 -15.51 10.05
C ALA A 212 4.78 -17.04 9.91
N ALA A 213 4.70 -17.74 11.04
CA ALA A 213 4.58 -19.19 11.10
C ALA A 213 3.10 -19.60 11.23
N LYS A 214 2.74 -20.73 10.63
CA LYS A 214 1.40 -21.33 10.78
C LYS A 214 1.01 -21.46 12.25
N GLY A 215 -0.20 -21.03 12.58
CA GLY A 215 -0.78 -21.09 13.93
C GLY A 215 -0.51 -19.86 14.79
N GLN A 216 0.42 -18.99 14.42
CA GLN A 216 0.56 -17.70 15.08
C GLN A 216 -0.72 -16.86 14.92
N THR A 217 -0.95 -15.95 15.85
CA THR A 217 -2.01 -14.95 15.74
C THR A 217 -1.43 -13.63 15.29
N MET A 218 -1.92 -13.12 14.17
CA MET A 218 -1.57 -11.80 13.65
C MET A 218 -2.70 -10.82 13.95
N THR A 219 -2.36 -9.66 14.52
CA THR A 219 -3.29 -8.55 14.71
C THR A 219 -2.75 -7.33 14.01
N VAL A 220 -3.55 -6.72 13.13
CA VAL A 220 -3.23 -5.46 12.45
C VAL A 220 -4.27 -4.43 12.88
N ARG A 221 -3.80 -3.25 13.33
CA ARG A 221 -4.67 -2.15 13.78
C ARG A 221 -4.32 -0.87 13.04
N ASN A 222 -5.32 -0.25 12.46
CA ASN A 222 -5.20 1.07 11.91
C ASN A 222 -5.02 2.11 13.03
N ARG A 223 -4.13 3.07 12.80
CA ARG A 223 -3.88 4.19 13.70
C ARG A 223 -4.12 5.53 13.00
N LYS A 224 -4.12 5.54 11.65
CA LYS A 224 -4.33 6.75 10.86
C LYS A 224 -4.81 6.42 9.45
N ASP A 225 -5.92 7.02 9.06
CA ASP A 225 -6.58 7.11 7.76
C ASP A 225 -6.90 5.79 7.05
N VAL A 226 -5.91 4.97 6.66
CA VAL A 226 -6.11 3.84 5.76
C VAL A 226 -5.67 2.52 6.40
N PHE A 227 -6.53 1.50 6.34
CA PHE A 227 -6.20 0.14 6.74
C PHE A 227 -5.47 -0.59 5.60
N PRO A 228 -4.35 -1.29 5.85
CA PRO A 228 -3.63 -1.98 4.80
C PRO A 228 -4.38 -3.25 4.36
N GLN A 229 -4.23 -3.62 3.08
CA GLN A 229 -4.59 -4.94 2.61
C GLN A 229 -3.66 -5.98 3.23
N ILE A 230 -4.21 -7.04 3.76
CA ILE A 230 -3.44 -8.16 4.34
C ILE A 230 -3.49 -9.32 3.37
N ILE A 231 -2.36 -9.62 2.74
CA ILE A 231 -2.25 -10.61 1.67
C ILE A 231 -1.41 -11.79 2.17
N ALA A 232 -1.97 -12.99 2.08
CA ALA A 232 -1.28 -14.25 2.43
C ALA A 232 -0.19 -14.61 1.41
N PRO A 233 0.75 -15.53 1.74
CA PRO A 233 1.83 -15.95 0.83
C PRO A 233 1.35 -16.49 -0.53
N GLY A 234 0.13 -17.03 -0.60
CA GLY A 234 -0.52 -17.49 -1.82
C GLY A 234 -1.19 -16.40 -2.67
N GLY A 235 -1.18 -15.14 -2.22
CA GLY A 235 -1.87 -14.03 -2.88
C GLY A 235 -3.34 -13.85 -2.45
N GLU A 236 -3.83 -14.65 -1.51
CA GLU A 236 -5.18 -14.52 -0.97
C GLU A 236 -5.28 -13.26 -0.08
N LEU A 237 -6.33 -12.45 -0.32
CA LEU A 237 -6.64 -11.29 0.52
C LEU A 237 -7.38 -11.76 1.78
N LEU A 238 -6.78 -11.51 2.94
CA LEU A 238 -7.35 -11.89 4.23
C LEU A 238 -8.20 -10.77 4.85
N ALA A 239 -7.84 -9.51 4.61
CA ALA A 239 -8.52 -8.32 5.11
C ALA A 239 -8.06 -7.07 4.36
N GLY A 240 -8.70 -5.93 4.59
CA GLY A 240 -8.35 -4.66 3.98
C GLY A 240 -8.84 -4.54 2.54
N ASN A 241 -10.02 -5.09 2.23
CA ASN A 241 -10.62 -4.92 0.91
C ASN A 241 -10.90 -3.43 0.66
N PRO A 242 -10.27 -2.80 -0.35
CA PRO A 242 -10.43 -1.36 -0.60
C PRO A 242 -11.84 -0.98 -1.05
N TYR A 243 -12.66 -1.95 -1.47
CA TYR A 243 -14.05 -1.75 -1.90
C TYR A 243 -15.07 -1.90 -0.77
N GLU A 244 -14.68 -2.54 0.34
CA GLU A 244 -15.57 -2.81 1.46
C GLU A 244 -15.37 -1.83 2.64
N GLY A 245 -14.43 -0.92 2.54
CA GLY A 245 -13.88 0.10 3.44
C GLY A 245 -14.53 0.26 4.82
N ASN A 246 -13.73 0.61 5.82
CA ASN A 246 -13.95 0.91 7.24
C ASN A 246 -13.38 -0.13 8.21
N GLU A 247 -12.59 -1.09 7.74
CA GLU A 247 -11.83 -1.92 8.67
C GLU A 247 -10.82 -1.06 9.43
N THR A 248 -10.84 -1.18 10.76
CA THR A 248 -9.87 -0.51 11.64
C THR A 248 -8.96 -1.50 12.35
N GLU A 249 -9.35 -2.75 12.39
CA GLU A 249 -8.62 -3.84 13.03
C GLU A 249 -8.95 -5.18 12.36
N TRP A 250 -7.95 -6.02 12.21
CA TRP A 250 -8.09 -7.42 11.86
C TRP A 250 -7.25 -8.27 12.80
N THR A 251 -7.81 -9.40 13.24
CA THR A 251 -7.11 -10.42 14.02
C THR A 251 -7.46 -11.79 13.48
N GLY A 252 -6.45 -12.57 13.12
CA GLY A 252 -6.63 -13.90 12.57
C GLY A 252 -5.45 -14.83 12.87
N LYS A 253 -5.73 -16.15 12.81
CA LYS A 253 -4.67 -17.15 12.84
C LYS A 253 -4.01 -17.26 11.46
N VAL A 254 -2.68 -17.30 11.46
CA VAL A 254 -1.85 -17.49 10.27
C VAL A 254 -2.08 -18.92 9.73
N PRO A 255 -2.68 -19.08 8.54
CA PRO A 255 -3.04 -20.39 8.00
C PRO A 255 -1.85 -21.18 7.48
N VAL A 256 -0.84 -20.51 6.95
CA VAL A 256 0.38 -21.13 6.38
C VAL A 256 1.61 -20.35 6.78
N THR A 257 2.76 -21.04 6.92
CA THR A 257 4.04 -20.37 7.16
C THR A 257 4.50 -19.67 5.88
N GLY A 258 4.89 -18.38 5.98
CA GLY A 258 5.40 -17.64 4.83
C GLY A 258 5.47 -16.14 5.05
N ASN A 259 5.65 -15.41 3.96
CA ASN A 259 5.69 -13.95 3.92
C ASN A 259 4.30 -13.40 3.65
N TYR A 260 3.77 -12.67 4.60
CA TYR A 260 2.52 -11.91 4.48
C TYR A 260 2.84 -10.50 4.05
N THR A 261 2.04 -9.94 3.17
CA THR A 261 2.21 -8.56 2.67
C THR A 261 1.12 -7.66 3.25
N LEU A 262 1.53 -6.57 3.88
CA LEU A 262 0.67 -5.47 4.29
C LEU A 262 0.82 -4.37 3.25
N GLN A 263 -0.19 -4.22 2.36
CA GLN A 263 -0.10 -3.36 1.18
C GLN A 263 -1.01 -2.15 1.31
N LEU A 264 -0.49 -1.01 0.89
CA LEU A 264 -1.19 0.27 0.79
C LEU A 264 -1.04 0.80 -0.63
N ASP A 265 -2.14 1.02 -1.31
CA ASP A 265 -2.16 1.54 -2.67
C ASP A 265 -2.61 3.00 -2.69
N SER A 266 -2.11 3.73 -3.67
CA SER A 266 -2.43 5.14 -3.85
C SER A 266 -3.92 5.36 -4.15
N ASN A 267 -4.46 6.45 -3.60
CA ASN A 267 -5.75 7.02 -4.00
C ASN A 267 -5.60 8.19 -4.99
N PHE A 268 -4.43 8.38 -5.60
CA PHE A 268 -4.02 9.45 -6.50
C PHE A 268 -4.00 10.87 -5.89
N ARG A 269 -4.50 11.07 -4.68
CA ARG A 269 -4.45 12.35 -3.93
C ARG A 269 -3.33 12.38 -2.92
N GLY A 270 -2.99 11.20 -2.43
CA GLY A 270 -2.05 11.02 -1.34
C GLY A 270 -2.73 10.98 0.02
N TYR A 271 -2.11 10.26 0.94
CA TYR A 271 -2.53 10.13 2.34
C TYR A 271 -1.34 9.73 3.21
N GLU A 272 -1.45 10.01 4.49
CA GLU A 272 -0.57 9.46 5.49
C GLU A 272 -1.18 8.16 6.02
N TYR A 273 -0.34 7.25 6.47
CA TYR A 273 -0.78 6.02 7.10
C TYR A 273 0.05 5.73 8.33
N GLU A 274 -0.59 5.16 9.32
CA GLU A 274 0.03 4.56 10.49
C GLU A 274 -0.81 3.35 10.90
N PHE A 275 -0.18 2.19 11.03
CA PHE A 275 -0.79 1.00 11.55
C PHE A 275 0.19 0.22 12.42
N SER A 276 -0.32 -0.58 13.35
CA SER A 276 0.50 -1.53 14.10
C SER A 276 0.22 -2.95 13.61
N VAL A 277 1.26 -3.77 13.61
CA VAL A 277 1.17 -5.21 13.39
C VAL A 277 1.79 -5.94 14.57
N LYS A 278 1.08 -6.91 15.09
CA LYS A 278 1.48 -7.76 16.21
C LYS A 278 1.40 -9.22 15.79
N LEU A 279 2.42 -10.00 16.17
CA LEU A 279 2.52 -11.41 15.81
C LEU A 279 2.89 -12.24 17.07
N ARG A 280 2.01 -13.20 17.45
CA ARG A 280 2.16 -14.05 18.62
C ARG A 280 1.95 -15.53 18.32
#